data_89c20491e03c2f667bcfa9c67c373fd4
#
_entry.id   89c20491e03c2f667bcfa9c67c373fd4
#
_cell.length_a   1.000
_cell.length_b   1.000
_cell.length_c   1.000
_cell.angle_alpha   90.00
_cell.angle_beta   90.00
_cell.angle_gamma   90.00
#
_symmetry.space_group_name_H-M   'P 1'
#
loop_
_entity.id
_entity.type
_entity.pdbx_description
1 polymer ?
#
loop_
_entity_poly.entity_id
_entity_poly.type
_entity_poly.pdbx_seq_one_letter_code
_entity_poly.pdbx_strand_id
1 'polypeptide(L)'
;MRQQFAELCSIPVALGKGTVLKQLMAHEGLPSLLTELYEHHCSEDLNRLSSQLLHSERSALISAVSEPLDHRVAEATATGARWDASSCVLIAYADTVSAHDQPGLRCLQALLHEHFNGLSSVVHVLPFLRATSDGGFAVASHEQIDQRFGDWNDLAALAEGRQLMADLVLNHISASHPWVRAFLKGEQPGAQCVLAAAPNPCWDNVVRPRSSALFTTLATDRGPETVWTTFGPDQVDVNWREPEVLLGFTRLLDLFCSYGVQWLRLDAVGFVWKEPFSDCIHQPQAHRLVEVLRLLLESRCPQGVVVTETNVPEQENLSYLTTGAEAHLAYNFPLPPLVLEACLSRRADLLNDWLTRWPQLPQQTGLLNFTACHDGIGLRPLEGLMDSGRLLQLLQQCEQRGGLVSHRRLADGLEVP
;
A
#
# COMPACT_ATOMS: atom_id res chain seq x y z
N MET A 1 -24.63 15.82 19.83
CA MET A 1 -24.19 14.98 20.95
C MET A 1 -25.24 13.97 21.45
N ARG A 2 -26.44 14.39 21.98
CA ARG A 2 -27.43 13.41 22.50
C ARG A 2 -28.09 12.53 21.41
N GLN A 3 -28.26 13.03 20.21
CA GLN A 3 -28.86 12.29 19.10
C GLN A 3 -27.86 11.28 18.48
N GLN A 4 -26.59 11.62 18.38
CA GLN A 4 -25.50 10.72 17.97
C GLN A 4 -25.25 9.57 18.97
N PHE A 5 -25.48 9.83 20.28
CA PHE A 5 -25.42 8.77 21.29
C PHE A 5 -26.54 7.74 21.15
N ALA A 6 -27.73 8.15 20.66
CA ALA A 6 -28.86 7.24 20.45
C ALA A 6 -28.67 6.31 19.26
N GLU A 7 -28.01 6.77 18.19
CA GLU A 7 -27.65 5.94 17.04
C GLU A 7 -26.52 4.93 17.37
N LEU A 8 -25.58 5.30 18.24
CA LEU A 8 -24.52 4.40 18.74
C LEU A 8 -25.05 3.28 19.65
N CYS A 9 -26.18 3.50 20.34
CA CYS A 9 -26.83 2.46 21.16
C CYS A 9 -27.54 1.37 20.34
N SER A 10 -27.64 1.53 19.02
CA SER A 10 -28.22 0.53 18.10
C SER A 10 -27.16 -0.41 17.47
N ILE A 11 -25.88 -0.26 17.82
CA ILE A 11 -24.81 -1.15 17.37
C ILE A 11 -24.99 -2.52 18.06
N PRO A 12 -24.97 -3.64 17.34
CA PRO A 12 -25.12 -4.96 17.95
C PRO A 12 -24.10 -5.21 19.06
N VAL A 13 -24.56 -5.76 20.19
CA VAL A 13 -23.82 -6.04 21.43
C VAL A 13 -22.57 -6.97 21.25
N ALA A 14 -22.30 -7.41 20.02
CA ALA A 14 -21.22 -8.34 19.69
C ALA A 14 -19.83 -7.71 19.49
N LEU A 15 -19.71 -6.37 19.44
CA LEU A 15 -18.43 -5.70 19.24
C LEU A 15 -17.75 -5.42 20.59
N GLY A 16 -16.49 -5.88 20.76
CA GLY A 16 -15.69 -5.61 21.94
C GLY A 16 -15.48 -4.11 22.20
N LYS A 17 -15.27 -3.70 23.48
CA LYS A 17 -15.09 -2.29 23.88
C LYS A 17 -14.01 -1.54 23.06
N GLY A 18 -12.94 -2.23 22.62
CA GLY A 18 -11.87 -1.64 21.80
C GLY A 18 -12.35 -1.26 20.40
N THR A 19 -13.21 -2.07 19.77
CA THR A 19 -13.79 -1.80 18.45
C THR A 19 -14.72 -0.59 18.49
N VAL A 20 -15.57 -0.49 19.51
CA VAL A 20 -16.47 0.68 19.71
C VAL A 20 -15.67 1.97 19.87
N LEU A 21 -14.59 1.95 20.66
CA LEU A 21 -13.73 3.13 20.84
C LEU A 21 -13.07 3.57 19.53
N LYS A 22 -12.54 2.65 18.74
CA LYS A 22 -11.92 2.97 17.46
C LYS A 22 -12.92 3.46 16.42
N GLN A 23 -14.13 2.91 16.39
CA GLN A 23 -15.22 3.44 15.59
C GLN A 23 -15.60 4.87 15.99
N LEU A 24 -15.64 5.16 17.30
CA LEU A 24 -15.87 6.52 17.80
C LEU A 24 -14.75 7.49 17.38
N MET A 25 -13.49 7.09 17.52
CA MET A 25 -12.35 7.91 17.08
C MET A 25 -12.38 8.18 15.58
N ALA A 26 -12.76 7.19 14.75
CA ALA A 26 -12.95 7.38 13.32
C ALA A 26 -14.09 8.38 13.03
N HIS A 27 -15.22 8.28 13.75
CA HIS A 27 -16.32 9.23 13.60
C HIS A 27 -15.97 10.66 13.97
N GLU A 28 -15.10 10.87 14.98
CA GLU A 28 -14.69 12.21 15.43
C GLU A 28 -13.53 12.78 14.59
N GLY A 29 -12.56 11.95 14.17
CA GLY A 29 -11.36 12.40 13.47
C GLY A 29 -11.52 12.50 11.96
N LEU A 30 -12.29 11.60 11.34
CA LEU A 30 -12.39 11.51 9.90
C LEU A 30 -12.90 12.80 9.22
N PRO A 31 -13.94 13.50 9.70
CA PRO A 31 -14.39 14.75 9.07
C PRO A 31 -13.32 15.83 8.98
N SER A 32 -12.48 15.97 10.00
CA SER A 32 -11.37 16.94 9.99
C SER A 32 -10.33 16.60 8.93
N LEU A 33 -9.92 15.34 8.86
CA LEU A 33 -8.95 14.85 7.88
C LEU A 33 -9.48 14.98 6.43
N LEU A 34 -10.77 14.72 6.22
CA LEU A 34 -11.39 14.92 4.91
C LEU A 34 -11.46 16.39 4.52
N THR A 35 -11.67 17.30 5.48
CA THR A 35 -11.62 18.74 5.21
C THR A 35 -10.23 19.20 4.79
N GLU A 36 -9.18 18.67 5.41
CA GLU A 36 -7.79 18.96 5.02
C GLU A 36 -7.42 18.33 3.67
N LEU A 37 -7.93 17.14 3.37
CA LEU A 37 -7.64 16.42 2.13
C LEU A 37 -8.40 17.00 0.92
N TYR A 38 -9.63 17.43 1.13
CA TYR A 38 -10.57 17.88 0.10
C TYR A 38 -11.04 19.32 0.34
N GLU A 39 -10.13 20.25 0.59
CA GLU A 39 -10.41 21.65 0.96
C GLU A 39 -11.32 22.40 -0.05
N HIS A 40 -11.40 21.95 -1.31
CA HIS A 40 -12.24 22.54 -2.34
C HIS A 40 -13.69 22.03 -2.35
N HIS A 41 -14.02 21.08 -1.50
CA HIS A 41 -15.38 20.53 -1.38
C HIS A 41 -16.17 21.19 -0.25
N CYS A 42 -17.47 21.32 -0.41
CA CYS A 42 -18.29 21.91 0.65
C CYS A 42 -18.42 20.96 1.85
N SER A 43 -18.63 21.54 3.05
CA SER A 43 -18.73 20.77 4.29
C SER A 43 -19.86 19.73 4.30
N GLU A 44 -20.96 19.99 3.57
CA GLU A 44 -22.08 19.08 3.47
C GLU A 44 -21.71 17.81 2.66
N ASP A 45 -20.99 17.99 1.55
CA ASP A 45 -20.47 16.87 0.75
C ASP A 45 -19.45 16.04 1.53
N LEU A 46 -18.56 16.67 2.30
CA LEU A 46 -17.56 15.99 3.13
C LEU A 46 -18.19 15.23 4.30
N ASN A 47 -19.26 15.76 4.90
CA ASN A 47 -20.02 15.04 5.93
C ASN A 47 -20.75 13.82 5.34
N ARG A 48 -21.29 13.94 4.12
CA ARG A 48 -21.89 12.82 3.39
C ARG A 48 -20.83 11.77 3.05
N LEU A 49 -19.66 12.19 2.55
CA LEU A 49 -18.53 11.31 2.27
C LEU A 49 -18.08 10.57 3.53
N SER A 50 -17.89 11.28 4.65
CA SER A 50 -17.52 10.67 5.93
C SER A 50 -18.52 9.60 6.36
N SER A 51 -19.82 9.89 6.24
CA SER A 51 -20.87 8.91 6.54
C SER A 51 -20.80 7.70 5.62
N GLN A 52 -20.58 7.89 4.32
CA GLN A 52 -20.44 6.81 3.35
C GLN A 52 -19.24 5.92 3.66
N LEU A 53 -18.08 6.52 4.01
CA LEU A 53 -16.84 5.80 4.33
C LEU A 53 -16.98 4.94 5.59
N LEU A 54 -17.70 5.42 6.60
CA LEU A 54 -17.89 4.70 7.85
C LEU A 54 -19.02 3.65 7.79
N HIS A 55 -20.03 3.90 6.97
CA HIS A 55 -21.19 3.03 6.80
C HIS A 55 -21.21 2.30 5.45
N SER A 56 -20.07 2.25 4.74
CA SER A 56 -20.00 1.58 3.43
C SER A 56 -20.62 0.20 3.56
N GLU A 57 -21.68 -0.01 2.79
CA GLU A 57 -22.56 -1.15 2.96
C GLU A 57 -21.80 -2.47 2.74
N ARG A 58 -21.51 -3.16 3.83
CA ARG A 58 -21.13 -4.58 3.83
C ARG A 58 -22.09 -5.43 2.97
N SER A 59 -23.29 -4.93 2.72
CA SER A 59 -24.39 -5.67 2.10
C SER A 59 -24.31 -5.76 0.56
N ALA A 60 -23.86 -4.75 -0.17
CA ALA A 60 -24.00 -4.75 -1.63
C ALA A 60 -22.93 -5.57 -2.35
N LEU A 61 -21.68 -5.58 -1.84
CA LEU A 61 -20.59 -6.38 -2.42
C LEU A 61 -20.64 -7.85 -1.97
N ILE A 62 -21.03 -8.10 -0.72
CA ILE A 62 -21.18 -9.46 -0.18
C ILE A 62 -22.35 -10.20 -0.86
N SER A 63 -23.38 -9.50 -1.32
CA SER A 63 -24.48 -10.13 -2.09
C SER A 63 -24.08 -10.55 -3.51
N ALA A 64 -23.02 -10.00 -4.06
CA ALA A 64 -22.50 -10.35 -5.39
C ALA A 64 -21.46 -11.48 -5.36
N VAL A 65 -20.91 -11.80 -4.21
CA VAL A 65 -19.94 -12.86 -3.98
C VAL A 65 -20.55 -13.85 -2.98
N SER A 66 -20.68 -15.11 -3.37
CA SER A 66 -21.22 -16.25 -2.61
C SER A 66 -20.99 -16.17 -1.08
N GLU A 67 -21.97 -16.60 -0.30
CA GLU A 67 -22.04 -16.55 1.16
C GLU A 67 -20.70 -16.52 1.90
N PRO A 68 -20.48 -15.52 2.78
CA PRO A 68 -19.27 -15.47 3.58
C PRO A 68 -19.22 -16.72 4.46
N LEU A 69 -18.10 -17.44 4.40
CA LEU A 69 -17.73 -18.38 5.45
C LEU A 69 -17.81 -17.65 6.79
N ASP A 70 -18.54 -18.26 7.73
CA ASP A 70 -18.68 -17.79 9.11
C ASP A 70 -17.28 -17.87 9.80
N HIS A 71 -16.41 -16.96 9.38
CA HIS A 71 -15.08 -16.84 9.98
C HIS A 71 -15.29 -16.27 11.38
N ARG A 72 -15.28 -17.16 12.35
CA ARG A 72 -14.83 -16.83 13.68
C ARG A 72 -13.43 -16.24 13.53
N VAL A 73 -13.37 -14.93 13.26
CA VAL A 73 -12.18 -14.14 13.59
C VAL A 73 -11.92 -14.50 15.05
N ALA A 74 -10.86 -15.27 15.29
CA ALA A 74 -10.44 -15.57 16.63
C ALA A 74 -10.47 -14.25 17.38
N GLU A 75 -11.28 -14.14 18.43
CA GLU A 75 -11.28 -13.01 19.34
C GLU A 75 -9.86 -12.93 19.92
N ALA A 76 -8.97 -12.30 19.17
CA ALA A 76 -7.70 -11.85 19.70
C ALA A 76 -8.09 -10.87 20.79
N THR A 77 -7.97 -11.34 22.02
CA THR A 77 -8.22 -10.57 23.22
C THR A 77 -7.58 -9.20 23.05
N ALA A 78 -8.38 -8.16 23.15
CA ALA A 78 -8.05 -6.77 22.79
C ALA A 78 -6.91 -6.11 23.63
N THR A 79 -5.98 -6.88 24.15
CA THR A 79 -4.87 -6.49 25.02
C THR A 79 -3.49 -6.87 24.49
N GLY A 80 -3.39 -7.57 23.34
CA GLY A 80 -2.12 -7.96 22.74
C GLY A 80 -1.51 -6.85 21.85
N ALA A 81 -0.19 -6.82 21.76
CA ALA A 81 0.51 -6.02 20.75
C ALA A 81 0.14 -6.53 19.33
N ARG A 82 0.04 -5.61 18.36
CA ARG A 82 -0.24 -5.97 16.94
C ARG A 82 0.87 -6.80 16.31
N TRP A 83 2.08 -6.61 16.79
CA TRP A 83 3.28 -7.37 16.47
C TRP A 83 4.26 -7.31 17.65
N ASP A 84 5.20 -8.22 17.67
CA ASP A 84 6.30 -8.29 18.65
C ASP A 84 7.57 -8.84 18.00
N ALA A 85 8.59 -9.11 18.81
CA ALA A 85 9.87 -9.65 18.35
C ALA A 85 9.79 -11.05 17.72
N SER A 86 8.69 -11.79 17.94
CA SER A 86 8.45 -13.09 17.33
C SER A 86 7.69 -13.00 16.00
N SER A 87 7.18 -11.81 15.66
CA SER A 87 6.42 -11.61 14.43
C SER A 87 7.32 -11.77 13.22
N CYS A 88 6.93 -12.71 12.35
CA CYS A 88 7.65 -13.02 11.11
C CYS A 88 6.69 -12.92 9.92
N VAL A 89 7.04 -12.07 8.94
CA VAL A 89 6.28 -11.90 7.70
C VAL A 89 6.93 -12.73 6.61
N LEU A 90 6.19 -13.70 6.07
CA LEU A 90 6.59 -14.40 4.84
C LEU A 90 5.96 -13.69 3.64
N ILE A 91 6.79 -13.23 2.72
CA ILE A 91 6.35 -12.60 1.48
C ILE A 91 6.37 -13.61 0.33
N ALA A 92 5.30 -13.71 -0.43
CA ALA A 92 5.19 -14.60 -1.57
C ALA A 92 4.23 -14.05 -2.63
N TYR A 93 4.51 -14.29 -3.90
CA TYR A 93 3.50 -14.20 -4.94
C TYR A 93 2.52 -15.37 -4.82
N ALA A 94 1.29 -15.17 -5.28
CA ALA A 94 0.27 -16.21 -5.27
C ALA A 94 0.65 -17.45 -6.12
N ASP A 95 1.56 -17.27 -7.08
CA ASP A 95 2.10 -18.33 -7.96
C ASP A 95 3.54 -18.74 -7.63
N THR A 96 4.06 -18.37 -6.47
CA THR A 96 5.40 -18.79 -6.01
C THR A 96 5.54 -20.33 -6.02
N VAL A 97 4.44 -21.01 -5.75
CA VAL A 97 4.35 -22.47 -5.86
C VAL A 97 3.20 -22.82 -6.77
N SER A 98 3.43 -23.72 -7.71
CA SER A 98 2.42 -24.16 -8.66
C SER A 98 2.35 -25.69 -8.70
N ALA A 99 1.14 -26.21 -8.84
CA ALA A 99 0.87 -27.60 -9.15
C ALA A 99 -0.08 -27.70 -10.34
N HIS A 100 0.00 -28.79 -11.08
CA HIS A 100 -0.88 -29.01 -12.22
C HIS A 100 -2.35 -29.01 -11.75
N ASP A 101 -3.19 -28.24 -12.43
CA ASP A 101 -4.63 -28.12 -12.20
C ASP A 101 -5.06 -27.58 -10.81
N GLN A 102 -4.18 -26.84 -10.12
CA GLN A 102 -4.54 -26.18 -8.86
C GLN A 102 -4.28 -24.68 -8.90
N PRO A 103 -5.18 -23.83 -8.34
CA PRO A 103 -4.96 -22.41 -8.18
C PRO A 103 -3.74 -22.13 -7.29
N GLY A 104 -3.01 -21.04 -7.59
CA GLY A 104 -1.78 -20.69 -6.89
C GLY A 104 -1.96 -20.50 -5.37
N LEU A 105 -3.04 -19.85 -4.92
CA LEU A 105 -3.32 -19.64 -3.49
C LEU A 105 -3.51 -20.97 -2.74
N ARG A 106 -4.13 -21.99 -3.35
CA ARG A 106 -4.26 -23.32 -2.75
C ARG A 106 -2.92 -24.02 -2.64
N CYS A 107 -2.06 -23.90 -3.66
CA CYS A 107 -0.71 -24.44 -3.62
C CYS A 107 0.11 -23.78 -2.51
N LEU A 108 0.00 -22.46 -2.40
CA LEU A 108 0.66 -21.69 -1.35
C LEU A 108 0.15 -22.10 0.05
N GLN A 109 -1.16 -22.24 0.23
CA GLN A 109 -1.76 -22.71 1.48
C GLN A 109 -1.23 -24.09 1.88
N ALA A 110 -1.19 -25.04 0.95
CA ALA A 110 -0.67 -26.38 1.20
C ALA A 110 0.79 -26.35 1.66
N LEU A 111 1.64 -25.59 0.95
CA LEU A 111 3.04 -25.37 1.31
C LEU A 111 3.19 -24.80 2.73
N LEU A 112 2.43 -23.75 3.02
CA LEU A 112 2.49 -23.06 4.32
C LEU A 112 2.03 -23.98 5.46
N HIS A 113 1.00 -24.77 5.23
CA HIS A 113 0.50 -25.73 6.21
C HIS A 113 1.50 -26.89 6.46
N GLU A 114 2.10 -27.40 5.41
CA GLU A 114 2.94 -28.60 5.48
C GLU A 114 4.36 -28.28 5.98
N HIS A 115 4.94 -27.14 5.53
CA HIS A 115 6.36 -26.86 5.74
C HIS A 115 6.65 -25.61 6.58
N PHE A 116 5.69 -24.68 6.72
CA PHE A 116 5.89 -23.40 7.39
C PHE A 116 4.92 -23.17 8.55
N ASN A 117 4.24 -24.21 9.02
CA ASN A 117 3.31 -24.10 10.13
C ASN A 117 4.04 -23.62 11.40
N GLY A 118 3.58 -22.49 11.96
CA GLY A 118 4.16 -21.88 13.14
C GLY A 118 5.47 -21.09 12.91
N LEU A 119 6.00 -21.02 11.67
CA LEU A 119 7.22 -20.26 11.35
C LEU A 119 6.93 -18.81 10.96
N SER A 120 5.80 -18.55 10.31
CA SER A 120 5.36 -17.20 9.96
C SER A 120 4.05 -16.87 10.65
N SER A 121 4.03 -15.73 11.35
CA SER A 121 2.82 -15.20 11.97
C SER A 121 1.97 -14.38 10.98
N VAL A 122 2.59 -13.84 9.94
CA VAL A 122 1.95 -13.07 8.87
C VAL A 122 2.38 -13.62 7.52
N VAL A 123 1.45 -13.75 6.59
CA VAL A 123 1.73 -14.04 5.18
C VAL A 123 1.35 -12.82 4.35
N HIS A 124 2.34 -12.23 3.70
CA HIS A 124 2.15 -11.19 2.70
C HIS A 124 1.99 -11.84 1.32
N VAL A 125 0.78 -11.85 0.81
CA VAL A 125 0.51 -12.27 -0.57
C VAL A 125 0.63 -11.03 -1.45
N LEU A 126 1.65 -11.00 -2.30
CA LEU A 126 1.87 -9.95 -3.30
C LEU A 126 0.70 -9.89 -4.28
N PRO A 127 0.53 -8.80 -5.06
CA PRO A 127 -0.71 -8.50 -5.72
C PRO A 127 -1.33 -9.69 -6.44
N PHE A 128 -2.48 -10.11 -5.96
CA PHE A 128 -3.24 -11.26 -6.44
C PHE A 128 -4.51 -10.88 -7.20
N LEU A 129 -4.85 -9.60 -7.22
CA LEU A 129 -5.98 -9.10 -8.00
C LEU A 129 -5.69 -9.22 -9.49
N ARG A 130 -6.76 -9.26 -10.29
CA ARG A 130 -6.63 -9.27 -11.74
C ARG A 130 -5.85 -8.05 -12.21
N ALA A 131 -4.75 -8.28 -12.91
CA ALA A 131 -3.82 -7.27 -13.37
C ALA A 131 -3.38 -7.54 -14.81
N THR A 132 -2.74 -6.57 -15.45
CA THR A 132 -2.28 -6.66 -16.84
C THR A 132 -0.76 -6.75 -16.95
N SER A 133 -0.03 -6.24 -15.99
CA SER A 133 1.44 -6.19 -16.03
C SER A 133 2.06 -5.98 -14.64
N ASP A 134 3.38 -5.83 -14.60
CA ASP A 134 4.19 -5.49 -13.43
C ASP A 134 3.97 -6.42 -12.23
N GLY A 135 3.95 -7.75 -12.47
CA GLY A 135 3.82 -8.73 -11.39
C GLY A 135 2.52 -8.65 -10.58
N GLY A 136 1.48 -7.98 -11.13
CA GLY A 136 0.19 -7.77 -10.44
C GLY A 136 -0.04 -6.32 -10.01
N PHE A 137 0.96 -5.45 -10.06
CA PHE A 137 0.82 -4.05 -9.62
C PHE A 137 0.04 -3.17 -10.63
N ALA A 138 -0.11 -3.56 -11.90
CA ALA A 138 -1.05 -2.90 -12.82
C ALA A 138 -2.47 -3.48 -12.66
N VAL A 139 -3.17 -3.09 -11.59
CA VAL A 139 -4.47 -3.65 -11.19
C VAL A 139 -5.57 -3.30 -12.18
N ALA A 140 -6.17 -4.30 -12.80
CA ALA A 140 -7.26 -4.16 -13.76
C ALA A 140 -8.66 -4.31 -13.14
N SER A 141 -8.76 -4.85 -11.93
CA SER A 141 -10.02 -4.96 -11.18
C SER A 141 -9.73 -4.98 -9.68
N HIS A 142 -10.43 -4.14 -8.92
CA HIS A 142 -10.39 -4.16 -7.46
C HIS A 142 -11.32 -5.22 -6.84
N GLU A 143 -12.11 -5.92 -7.65
CA GLU A 143 -13.13 -6.86 -7.17
C GLU A 143 -12.79 -8.32 -7.44
N GLN A 144 -11.86 -8.58 -8.38
CA GLN A 144 -11.59 -9.92 -8.89
C GLN A 144 -10.15 -10.34 -8.61
N ILE A 145 -10.00 -11.52 -8.00
CA ILE A 145 -8.72 -12.23 -7.99
C ILE A 145 -8.42 -12.76 -9.40
N ASP A 146 -7.15 -12.81 -9.78
CA ASP A 146 -6.75 -13.46 -11.04
C ASP A 146 -7.12 -14.95 -10.98
N GLN A 147 -7.81 -15.43 -12.00
CA GLN A 147 -8.31 -16.82 -12.06
C GLN A 147 -7.21 -17.87 -11.91
N ARG A 148 -5.97 -17.54 -12.28
CA ARG A 148 -4.81 -18.43 -12.10
C ARG A 148 -4.50 -18.66 -10.62
N PHE A 149 -4.84 -17.70 -9.77
CA PHE A 149 -4.54 -17.75 -8.34
C PHE A 149 -5.67 -18.35 -7.52
N GLY A 150 -6.91 -18.32 -8.01
CA GLY A 150 -8.09 -18.86 -7.31
C GLY A 150 -9.17 -17.82 -7.08
N ASP A 151 -9.79 -17.86 -5.93
CA ASP A 151 -10.86 -16.96 -5.55
C ASP A 151 -10.68 -16.38 -4.12
N TRP A 152 -11.64 -15.59 -3.67
CA TRP A 152 -11.63 -14.97 -2.34
C TRP A 152 -11.66 -15.99 -1.19
N ASN A 153 -12.26 -17.16 -1.40
CA ASN A 153 -12.27 -18.22 -0.37
C ASN A 153 -10.89 -18.86 -0.28
N ASP A 154 -10.18 -19.02 -1.39
CA ASP A 154 -8.81 -19.51 -1.40
C ASP A 154 -7.86 -18.54 -0.68
N LEU A 155 -8.07 -17.21 -0.82
CA LEU A 155 -7.35 -16.22 -0.05
C LEU A 155 -7.67 -16.30 1.44
N ALA A 156 -8.96 -16.38 1.80
CA ALA A 156 -9.40 -16.48 3.19
C ALA A 156 -8.84 -17.73 3.89
N ALA A 157 -8.69 -18.83 3.17
CA ALA A 157 -8.10 -20.06 3.71
C ALA A 157 -6.64 -19.87 4.16
N LEU A 158 -5.90 -18.92 3.57
CA LEU A 158 -4.55 -18.57 4.02
C LEU A 158 -4.53 -17.88 5.41
N ALA A 159 -5.65 -17.26 5.83
CA ALA A 159 -5.77 -16.65 7.15
C ALA A 159 -5.89 -17.68 8.29
N GLU A 160 -6.04 -18.95 7.99
CA GLU A 160 -6.19 -19.98 8.99
C GLU A 160 -4.90 -20.15 9.81
N GLY A 161 -4.96 -19.75 11.10
CA GLY A 161 -3.83 -19.81 12.03
C GLY A 161 -2.75 -18.73 11.84
N ARG A 162 -2.97 -17.69 11.00
CA ARG A 162 -2.03 -16.59 10.74
C ARG A 162 -2.74 -15.31 10.29
N GLN A 163 -2.02 -14.21 10.28
CA GLN A 163 -2.51 -12.95 9.72
C GLN A 163 -2.18 -12.84 8.23
N LEU A 164 -3.05 -12.18 7.46
CA LEU A 164 -2.81 -11.89 6.06
C LEU A 164 -2.42 -10.42 5.87
N MET A 165 -1.44 -10.21 5.00
CA MET A 165 -1.04 -8.91 4.47
C MET A 165 -1.26 -8.87 2.96
N ALA A 166 -1.80 -7.78 2.46
CA ALA A 166 -2.03 -7.53 1.04
C ALA A 166 -1.56 -6.14 0.63
N ASP A 167 -1.26 -5.98 -0.65
CA ASP A 167 -0.91 -4.68 -1.24
C ASP A 167 -2.16 -3.87 -1.55
N LEU A 168 -2.14 -2.62 -1.14
CA LEU A 168 -3.05 -1.59 -1.59
C LEU A 168 -2.29 -0.69 -2.57
N VAL A 169 -2.42 -0.96 -3.87
CA VAL A 169 -1.74 -0.23 -4.93
C VAL A 169 -2.46 1.10 -5.15
N LEU A 170 -1.98 2.16 -4.48
CA LEU A 170 -2.70 3.41 -4.35
C LEU A 170 -2.44 4.39 -5.49
N ASN A 171 -1.22 4.38 -6.05
CA ASN A 171 -0.81 5.42 -6.98
C ASN A 171 -1.44 5.26 -8.37
N HIS A 172 -1.65 4.03 -8.83
CA HIS A 172 -2.02 3.76 -10.22
C HIS A 172 -2.89 2.53 -10.37
N ILE A 173 -3.51 2.43 -11.53
CA ILE A 173 -4.34 1.32 -11.99
C ILE A 173 -3.94 0.93 -13.41
N SER A 174 -4.29 -0.28 -13.83
CA SER A 174 -4.07 -0.72 -15.22
C SER A 174 -4.81 0.17 -16.22
N ALA A 175 -4.22 0.36 -17.40
CA ALA A 175 -4.91 0.96 -18.56
C ALA A 175 -6.22 0.22 -18.94
N SER A 176 -6.41 -1.02 -18.46
CA SER A 176 -7.64 -1.80 -18.64
C SER A 176 -8.65 -1.68 -17.51
N HIS A 177 -8.38 -0.88 -16.46
CA HIS A 177 -9.28 -0.71 -15.31
C HIS A 177 -10.61 -0.05 -15.71
N PRO A 178 -11.74 -0.36 -15.03
CA PRO A 178 -13.04 0.27 -15.30
C PRO A 178 -13.02 1.79 -15.32
N TRP A 179 -12.26 2.42 -14.43
CA TRP A 179 -12.12 3.89 -14.41
C TRP A 179 -11.42 4.43 -15.66
N VAL A 180 -10.39 3.75 -16.16
CA VAL A 180 -9.75 4.16 -17.43
C VAL A 180 -10.70 3.96 -18.61
N ARG A 181 -11.46 2.84 -18.64
CA ARG A 181 -12.50 2.66 -19.67
C ARG A 181 -13.58 3.73 -19.62
N ALA A 182 -14.01 4.14 -18.42
CA ALA A 182 -14.94 5.25 -18.24
C ALA A 182 -14.31 6.57 -18.72
N PHE A 183 -13.02 6.82 -18.43
CA PHE A 183 -12.28 7.98 -18.92
C PHE A 183 -12.25 8.04 -20.45
N LEU A 184 -11.95 6.92 -21.13
CA LEU A 184 -11.93 6.85 -22.59
C LEU A 184 -13.27 7.27 -23.23
N LYS A 185 -14.38 6.95 -22.56
CA LYS A 185 -15.74 7.27 -23.00
C LYS A 185 -16.29 8.59 -22.45
N GLY A 186 -15.65 9.19 -21.44
CA GLY A 186 -16.17 10.36 -20.73
C GLY A 186 -17.31 10.05 -19.76
N GLU A 187 -17.43 8.80 -19.30
CA GLU A 187 -18.51 8.35 -18.41
C GLU A 187 -18.19 8.66 -16.94
N GLN A 188 -19.12 9.35 -16.24
CA GLN A 188 -18.97 9.70 -14.82
C GLN A 188 -19.59 8.61 -13.92
N PRO A 189 -19.11 8.45 -12.66
CA PRO A 189 -18.00 9.19 -12.01
C PRO A 189 -16.61 8.66 -12.39
N GLY A 190 -16.49 7.50 -13.04
CA GLY A 190 -15.23 6.81 -13.28
C GLY A 190 -14.20 7.64 -14.05
N ALA A 191 -14.64 8.48 -14.99
CA ALA A 191 -13.73 9.32 -15.78
C ALA A 191 -12.94 10.34 -14.92
N GLN A 192 -13.49 10.79 -13.79
CA GLN A 192 -12.81 11.72 -12.89
C GLN A 192 -11.73 11.04 -12.05
N CYS A 193 -11.79 9.71 -11.91
CA CYS A 193 -10.82 8.93 -11.11
C CYS A 193 -9.45 8.81 -11.79
N VAL A 194 -9.33 9.17 -13.07
CA VAL A 194 -8.07 9.15 -13.82
C VAL A 194 -7.42 10.51 -13.78
N LEU A 195 -6.11 10.55 -13.48
CA LEU A 195 -5.35 11.81 -13.46
C LEU A 195 -4.99 12.23 -14.90
N ALA A 196 -5.83 13.05 -15.49
CA ALA A 196 -5.55 13.70 -16.79
C ALA A 196 -4.61 14.89 -16.56
N ALA A 197 -3.48 14.89 -17.27
CA ALA A 197 -2.52 15.99 -17.24
C ALA A 197 -1.68 15.97 -18.52
N ALA A 198 -1.19 17.14 -18.92
CA ALA A 198 -0.33 17.29 -20.09
C ALA A 198 1.04 17.83 -19.67
N PRO A 199 2.10 17.59 -20.47
CA PRO A 199 3.40 18.21 -20.27
C PRO A 199 3.29 19.72 -20.07
N ASN A 200 3.85 20.22 -18.97
CA ASN A 200 3.83 21.62 -18.58
C ASN A 200 5.04 21.90 -17.70
N PRO A 201 5.67 23.09 -17.77
CA PRO A 201 6.79 23.47 -16.91
C PRO A 201 6.52 23.36 -15.40
N CYS A 202 5.26 23.40 -14.96
CA CYS A 202 4.93 23.15 -13.55
C CYS A 202 5.26 21.73 -13.07
N TRP A 203 5.59 20.80 -13.96
CA TRP A 203 5.95 19.41 -13.67
C TRP A 203 7.45 19.11 -13.84
N ASP A 204 8.29 20.13 -14.07
CA ASP A 204 9.72 19.92 -14.33
C ASP A 204 10.50 19.39 -13.11
N ASN A 205 9.97 19.62 -11.89
CA ASN A 205 10.60 19.19 -10.63
C ASN A 205 10.16 17.80 -10.17
N VAL A 206 9.27 17.11 -10.89
CA VAL A 206 8.70 15.85 -10.46
C VAL A 206 9.75 14.75 -10.30
N VAL A 207 9.81 14.15 -9.12
CA VAL A 207 10.68 13.00 -8.84
C VAL A 207 10.19 11.77 -9.63
N ARG A 208 11.12 11.17 -10.36
CA ARG A 208 10.83 10.06 -11.27
C ARG A 208 11.44 8.75 -10.75
N PRO A 209 10.60 7.77 -10.35
CA PRO A 209 11.10 6.45 -9.93
C PRO A 209 11.52 5.58 -11.11
N ARG A 210 11.07 5.89 -12.32
CA ARG A 210 11.33 5.12 -13.55
C ARG A 210 11.82 6.04 -14.69
N SER A 211 12.48 5.46 -15.67
CA SER A 211 12.93 6.18 -16.88
C SER A 211 11.87 6.28 -17.99
N SER A 212 10.71 5.63 -17.82
CA SER A 212 9.57 5.71 -18.76
C SER A 212 9.03 7.15 -18.89
N ALA A 213 8.25 7.46 -19.92
CA ALA A 213 7.61 8.76 -20.05
C ALA A 213 6.61 9.03 -18.91
N LEU A 214 6.60 10.27 -18.38
CA LEU A 214 5.69 10.66 -17.29
C LEU A 214 4.25 10.73 -17.74
N PHE A 215 4.03 10.99 -19.02
CA PHE A 215 2.72 11.17 -19.61
C PHE A 215 2.51 10.19 -20.76
N THR A 216 1.32 9.60 -20.82
CA THR A 216 0.89 8.71 -21.89
C THR A 216 -0.35 9.30 -22.57
N THR A 217 -0.36 9.31 -23.90
CA THR A 217 -1.54 9.74 -24.67
C THR A 217 -2.45 8.56 -24.94
N LEU A 218 -3.71 8.67 -24.55
CA LEU A 218 -4.76 7.70 -24.79
C LEU A 218 -5.72 8.21 -25.88
N ALA A 219 -6.17 7.30 -26.74
CA ALA A 219 -7.23 7.61 -27.70
C ALA A 219 -8.58 7.51 -27.00
N THR A 220 -9.28 8.65 -26.87
CA THR A 220 -10.62 8.71 -26.25
C THR A 220 -11.70 9.01 -27.29
N ASP A 221 -12.95 8.82 -26.96
CA ASP A 221 -14.09 9.17 -27.81
C ASP A 221 -14.19 10.68 -28.09
N ARG A 222 -13.48 11.50 -27.28
CA ARG A 222 -13.39 12.96 -27.42
C ARG A 222 -12.15 13.44 -28.18
N GLY A 223 -11.30 12.51 -28.62
CA GLY A 223 -9.99 12.75 -29.21
C GLY A 223 -8.84 12.28 -28.31
N PRO A 224 -7.58 12.47 -28.71
CA PRO A 224 -6.43 12.08 -27.91
C PRO A 224 -6.34 12.93 -26.62
N GLU A 225 -6.26 12.28 -25.50
CA GLU A 225 -6.06 12.92 -24.18
C GLU A 225 -4.83 12.34 -23.49
N THR A 226 -4.15 13.16 -22.70
CA THR A 226 -2.93 12.78 -22.01
C THR A 226 -3.22 12.51 -20.53
N VAL A 227 -2.71 11.38 -20.03
CA VAL A 227 -2.82 10.97 -18.64
C VAL A 227 -1.45 10.85 -17.99
N TRP A 228 -1.41 10.96 -16.68
CA TRP A 228 -0.21 10.76 -15.89
C TRP A 228 0.10 9.28 -15.73
N THR A 229 1.38 8.89 -15.87
CA THR A 229 1.85 7.52 -15.79
C THR A 229 3.22 7.48 -15.08
N THR A 230 3.22 7.57 -13.76
CA THR A 230 4.44 7.64 -12.92
C THR A 230 5.38 6.47 -13.20
N PHE A 231 4.86 5.26 -13.28
CA PHE A 231 5.65 4.02 -13.35
C PHE A 231 5.76 3.44 -14.76
N GLY A 232 4.72 3.56 -15.56
CA GLY A 232 4.74 3.04 -16.92
C GLY A 232 3.42 3.25 -17.67
N PRO A 233 3.40 3.08 -19.00
CA PRO A 233 2.23 3.41 -19.83
C PRO A 233 0.98 2.57 -19.52
N ASP A 234 1.12 1.38 -18.94
CA ASP A 234 0.01 0.54 -18.47
C ASP A 234 -0.39 0.83 -17.01
N GLN A 235 0.27 1.78 -16.35
CA GLN A 235 0.04 2.15 -14.96
C GLN A 235 -0.43 3.60 -14.91
N VAL A 236 -1.74 3.80 -15.12
CA VAL A 236 -2.37 5.12 -15.15
C VAL A 236 -2.62 5.61 -13.74
N ASP A 237 -2.07 6.79 -13.40
CA ASP A 237 -2.21 7.35 -12.07
C ASP A 237 -3.65 7.75 -11.76
N VAL A 238 -4.09 7.52 -10.53
CA VAL A 238 -5.43 7.86 -10.06
C VAL A 238 -5.47 9.28 -9.53
N ASN A 239 -6.63 9.92 -9.68
CA ASN A 239 -6.86 11.28 -9.25
C ASN A 239 -7.39 11.32 -7.81
N TRP A 240 -6.50 11.32 -6.81
CA TRP A 240 -6.88 11.36 -5.40
C TRP A 240 -7.59 12.65 -4.96
N ARG A 241 -7.68 13.68 -5.84
CA ARG A 241 -8.51 14.85 -5.59
C ARG A 241 -10.00 14.54 -5.70
N GLU A 242 -10.36 13.42 -6.29
CA GLU A 242 -11.73 12.96 -6.44
C GLU A 242 -12.15 12.02 -5.30
N PRO A 243 -13.16 12.39 -4.51
CA PRO A 243 -13.65 11.55 -3.41
C PRO A 243 -14.08 10.14 -3.83
N GLU A 244 -14.51 9.94 -5.09
CA GLU A 244 -14.87 8.63 -5.62
C GLU A 244 -13.69 7.65 -5.63
N VAL A 245 -12.45 8.16 -5.75
CA VAL A 245 -11.24 7.33 -5.63
C VAL A 245 -11.14 6.76 -4.22
N LEU A 246 -11.28 7.60 -3.19
CA LEU A 246 -11.26 7.15 -1.80
C LEU A 246 -12.40 6.16 -1.51
N LEU A 247 -13.60 6.39 -2.02
CA LEU A 247 -14.72 5.45 -1.89
C LEU A 247 -14.40 4.10 -2.56
N GLY A 248 -13.81 4.12 -3.74
CA GLY A 248 -13.40 2.90 -4.45
C GLY A 248 -12.39 2.08 -3.66
N PHE A 249 -11.35 2.72 -3.12
CA PHE A 249 -10.36 2.04 -2.29
C PHE A 249 -10.94 1.61 -0.93
N THR A 250 -11.91 2.33 -0.39
CA THR A 250 -12.61 1.89 0.82
C THR A 250 -13.42 0.62 0.60
N ARG A 251 -14.08 0.48 -0.55
CA ARG A 251 -14.76 -0.77 -0.94
C ARG A 251 -13.77 -1.95 -1.05
N LEU A 252 -12.58 -1.72 -1.63
CA LEU A 252 -11.52 -2.72 -1.66
C LEU A 252 -11.03 -3.08 -0.25
N LEU A 253 -10.88 -2.10 0.62
CA LEU A 253 -10.53 -2.31 2.03
C LEU A 253 -11.58 -3.17 2.75
N ASP A 254 -12.88 -2.89 2.54
CA ASP A 254 -13.98 -3.68 3.08
C ASP A 254 -13.91 -5.13 2.59
N LEU A 255 -13.62 -5.32 1.30
CA LEU A 255 -13.47 -6.63 0.70
C LEU A 255 -12.28 -7.38 1.32
N PHE A 256 -11.13 -6.75 1.42
CA PHE A 256 -9.94 -7.32 2.06
C PHE A 256 -10.21 -7.74 3.50
N CYS A 257 -10.78 -6.86 4.32
CA CYS A 257 -11.11 -7.17 5.72
C CYS A 257 -12.13 -8.33 5.83
N SER A 258 -13.09 -8.41 4.90
CA SER A 258 -14.09 -9.49 4.87
C SER A 258 -13.49 -10.87 4.62
N TYR A 259 -12.34 -10.93 3.93
CA TYR A 259 -11.63 -12.17 3.63
C TYR A 259 -10.35 -12.35 4.46
N GLY A 260 -10.25 -11.66 5.62
CA GLY A 260 -9.25 -11.92 6.64
C GLY A 260 -7.93 -11.18 6.45
N VAL A 261 -7.81 -10.24 5.50
CA VAL A 261 -6.66 -9.35 5.40
C VAL A 261 -6.69 -8.36 6.56
N GLN A 262 -5.60 -8.32 7.32
CA GLN A 262 -5.45 -7.47 8.50
C GLN A 262 -4.29 -6.47 8.35
N TRP A 263 -3.30 -6.77 7.52
CA TRP A 263 -2.16 -5.91 7.24
C TRP A 263 -2.25 -5.37 5.82
N LEU A 264 -2.07 -4.06 5.68
CA LEU A 264 -2.07 -3.38 4.39
C LEU A 264 -0.69 -2.82 4.11
N ARG A 265 -0.06 -3.22 3.01
CA ARG A 265 1.10 -2.53 2.44
C ARG A 265 0.59 -1.45 1.50
N LEU A 266 0.89 -0.21 1.83
CA LEU A 266 0.57 0.93 0.99
C LEU A 266 1.68 1.09 -0.05
N ASP A 267 1.46 0.51 -1.22
CA ASP A 267 2.41 0.52 -2.33
C ASP A 267 2.58 1.92 -2.89
N ALA A 268 3.84 2.33 -3.08
CA ALA A 268 4.23 3.58 -3.71
C ALA A 268 3.51 4.83 -3.16
N VAL A 269 3.12 4.80 -1.86
CA VAL A 269 2.24 5.81 -1.25
C VAL A 269 2.82 7.23 -1.32
N GLY A 270 4.14 7.39 -1.37
CA GLY A 270 4.77 8.69 -1.51
C GLY A 270 4.36 9.45 -2.77
N PHE A 271 3.93 8.75 -3.81
CA PHE A 271 3.61 9.33 -5.12
C PHE A 271 2.13 9.64 -5.34
N VAL A 272 1.23 9.35 -4.41
CA VAL A 272 -0.23 9.41 -4.63
C VAL A 272 -0.76 10.81 -4.94
N TRP A 273 -0.11 11.88 -4.46
CA TRP A 273 -0.60 13.23 -4.63
C TRP A 273 0.29 14.06 -5.54
N LYS A 274 -0.31 14.73 -6.54
CA LYS A 274 0.39 15.57 -7.51
C LYS A 274 0.02 17.04 -7.29
N GLU A 275 1.03 17.87 -7.03
CA GLU A 275 0.87 19.31 -6.83
C GLU A 275 1.75 20.10 -7.82
N PRO A 276 1.18 21.03 -8.60
CA PRO A 276 1.97 21.85 -9.52
C PRO A 276 3.13 22.56 -8.81
N PHE A 277 4.27 22.64 -9.49
CA PHE A 277 5.51 23.25 -9.01
C PHE A 277 6.18 22.54 -7.82
N SER A 278 5.67 21.40 -7.40
CA SER A 278 6.30 20.53 -6.40
C SER A 278 7.08 19.38 -7.07
N ASP A 279 7.72 18.58 -6.23
CA ASP A 279 8.38 17.33 -6.63
C ASP A 279 7.41 16.13 -6.76
N CYS A 280 6.15 16.33 -6.38
CA CYS A 280 5.07 15.33 -6.41
C CYS A 280 5.38 14.04 -5.64
N ILE A 281 6.19 14.13 -4.59
CA ILE A 281 6.45 13.03 -3.66
C ILE A 281 6.29 13.53 -2.21
N HIS A 282 5.78 12.65 -1.33
CA HIS A 282 5.59 12.96 0.10
C HIS A 282 4.81 14.25 0.38
N GLN A 283 3.87 14.60 -0.48
CA GLN A 283 3.05 15.79 -0.29
C GLN A 283 2.22 15.68 1.01
N PRO A 284 1.89 16.79 1.69
CA PRO A 284 1.10 16.75 2.93
C PRO A 284 -0.19 15.95 2.81
N GLN A 285 -0.84 15.99 1.64
CA GLN A 285 -2.07 15.23 1.38
C GLN A 285 -1.82 13.72 1.31
N ALA A 286 -0.63 13.28 0.89
CA ALA A 286 -0.26 11.85 0.94
C ALA A 286 -0.20 11.36 2.40
N HIS A 287 0.36 12.16 3.30
CA HIS A 287 0.37 11.89 4.74
C HIS A 287 -1.06 11.82 5.31
N ARG A 288 -1.92 12.80 4.97
CA ARG A 288 -3.33 12.79 5.39
C ARG A 288 -4.10 11.58 4.87
N LEU A 289 -3.80 11.14 3.64
CA LEU A 289 -4.40 9.94 3.08
C LEU A 289 -4.01 8.69 3.90
N VAL A 290 -2.76 8.57 4.34
CA VAL A 290 -2.32 7.46 5.22
C VAL A 290 -3.08 7.47 6.54
N GLU A 291 -3.26 8.64 7.18
CA GLU A 291 -4.08 8.76 8.39
C GLU A 291 -5.53 8.32 8.15
N VAL A 292 -6.15 8.77 7.05
CA VAL A 292 -7.52 8.37 6.67
C VAL A 292 -7.61 6.85 6.49
N LEU A 293 -6.70 6.26 5.72
CA LEU A 293 -6.69 4.81 5.47
C LEU A 293 -6.48 4.01 6.76
N ARG A 294 -5.62 4.50 7.67
CA ARG A 294 -5.45 3.87 8.98
C ARG A 294 -6.72 3.91 9.81
N LEU A 295 -7.40 5.06 9.90
CA LEU A 295 -8.66 5.17 10.62
C LEU A 295 -9.73 4.24 10.03
N LEU A 296 -9.82 4.17 8.71
CA LEU A 296 -10.75 3.29 8.01
C LEU A 296 -10.42 1.81 8.27
N LEU A 297 -9.14 1.41 8.24
CA LEU A 297 -8.73 0.05 8.57
C LEU A 297 -9.05 -0.27 10.04
N GLU A 298 -8.66 0.58 10.98
CA GLU A 298 -8.85 0.33 12.41
C GLU A 298 -10.34 0.29 12.81
N SER A 299 -11.21 1.01 12.09
CA SER A 299 -12.66 0.94 12.31
C SER A 299 -13.27 -0.42 11.92
N ARG A 300 -12.65 -1.13 10.98
CA ARG A 300 -13.08 -2.44 10.48
C ARG A 300 -12.33 -3.60 11.13
N CYS A 301 -11.05 -3.41 11.31
CA CYS A 301 -10.11 -4.37 11.91
C CYS A 301 -9.30 -3.66 13.01
N PRO A 302 -9.72 -3.69 14.29
CA PRO A 302 -9.05 -2.98 15.38
C PRO A 302 -7.58 -3.36 15.58
N GLN A 303 -7.17 -4.55 15.17
CA GLN A 303 -5.78 -5.01 15.18
C GLN A 303 -5.07 -4.82 13.83
N GLY A 304 -5.72 -4.14 12.89
CA GLY A 304 -5.18 -3.87 11.57
C GLY A 304 -3.87 -3.09 11.61
N VAL A 305 -2.99 -3.38 10.67
CA VAL A 305 -1.66 -2.78 10.55
C VAL A 305 -1.50 -2.14 9.18
N VAL A 306 -1.11 -0.87 9.16
CA VAL A 306 -0.73 -0.15 7.96
C VAL A 306 0.79 -0.12 7.87
N VAL A 307 1.34 -0.54 6.74
CA VAL A 307 2.77 -0.56 6.43
C VAL A 307 3.01 0.30 5.20
N THR A 308 3.83 1.34 5.31
CA THR A 308 4.21 2.15 4.13
C THR A 308 5.39 1.55 3.40
N GLU A 309 5.30 1.59 2.06
CA GLU A 309 6.39 1.25 1.16
C GLU A 309 6.88 2.53 0.47
N THR A 310 8.06 3.00 0.89
CA THR A 310 8.72 4.20 0.36
C THR A 310 10.23 3.97 0.31
N ASN A 311 10.72 3.60 -0.88
CA ASN A 311 12.15 3.36 -1.12
C ASN A 311 12.88 4.70 -1.40
N VAL A 312 13.09 5.48 -0.34
CA VAL A 312 13.61 6.86 -0.34
C VAL A 312 14.64 7.02 0.78
N PRO A 313 15.34 8.15 0.89
CA PRO A 313 16.19 8.44 2.03
C PRO A 313 15.49 8.25 3.37
N GLU A 314 16.25 7.82 4.38
CA GLU A 314 15.71 7.38 5.69
C GLU A 314 14.76 8.40 6.34
N GLN A 315 15.10 9.68 6.30
CA GLN A 315 14.26 10.72 6.92
C GLN A 315 12.89 10.85 6.26
N GLU A 316 12.83 10.74 4.93
CA GLU A 316 11.59 10.77 4.18
C GLU A 316 10.74 9.53 4.47
N ASN A 317 11.36 8.35 4.54
CA ASN A 317 10.68 7.11 4.91
C ASN A 317 10.11 7.16 6.34
N LEU A 318 10.89 7.65 7.30
CA LEU A 318 10.48 7.76 8.69
C LEU A 318 9.39 8.83 8.93
N SER A 319 9.20 9.78 8.01
CA SER A 319 8.19 10.83 8.16
C SER A 319 6.78 10.27 8.38
N TYR A 320 6.47 9.11 7.79
CA TYR A 320 5.19 8.41 7.97
C TYR A 320 4.99 7.74 9.35
N LEU A 321 5.99 7.78 10.22
CA LEU A 321 5.93 7.22 11.58
C LEU A 321 5.96 8.29 12.66
N THR A 322 6.43 9.51 12.35
CA THR A 322 6.79 10.53 13.35
C THR A 322 5.61 11.03 14.17
N THR A 323 4.43 11.11 13.60
CA THR A 323 3.21 11.57 14.31
C THR A 323 2.61 10.48 15.18
N GLY A 324 2.88 9.20 14.88
CA GLY A 324 2.21 8.06 15.48
C GLY A 324 0.75 7.88 15.05
N ALA A 325 0.24 8.75 14.16
CA ALA A 325 -1.15 8.73 13.67
C ALA A 325 -1.27 8.18 12.24
N GLU A 326 -0.15 8.11 11.50
CA GLU A 326 -0.09 7.66 10.12
C GLU A 326 0.13 6.14 10.04
N ALA A 327 1.27 5.68 9.50
CA ALA A 327 1.55 4.25 9.42
C ALA A 327 1.87 3.64 10.81
N HIS A 328 1.65 2.34 10.92
CA HIS A 328 2.12 1.54 12.06
C HIS A 328 3.57 1.11 11.84
N LEU A 329 3.88 0.69 10.63
CA LEU A 329 5.20 0.24 10.23
C LEU A 329 5.63 0.93 8.93
N ALA A 330 6.93 1.11 8.76
CA ALA A 330 7.55 1.42 7.48
C ALA A 330 8.60 0.35 7.16
N TYR A 331 8.81 0.05 5.89
CA TYR A 331 9.90 -0.83 5.48
C TYR A 331 11.25 -0.24 5.87
N ASN A 332 12.12 -1.06 6.47
CA ASN A 332 13.48 -0.64 6.83
C ASN A 332 14.41 -0.78 5.63
N PHE A 333 14.23 0.08 4.64
CA PHE A 333 14.99 0.06 3.39
C PHE A 333 16.51 0.27 3.54
N PRO A 334 17.05 1.00 4.54
CA PRO A 334 18.51 1.05 4.76
C PRO A 334 19.13 -0.30 5.15
N LEU A 335 18.37 -1.17 5.83
CA LEU A 335 18.92 -2.40 6.41
C LEU A 335 19.47 -3.38 5.35
N PRO A 336 18.77 -3.74 4.25
CA PRO A 336 19.25 -4.70 3.27
C PRO A 336 20.60 -4.31 2.65
N PRO A 337 20.80 -3.09 2.09
CA PRO A 337 22.05 -2.71 1.48
C PRO A 337 23.18 -2.54 2.51
N LEU A 338 22.91 -2.13 3.76
CA LEU A 338 23.91 -2.05 4.82
C LEU A 338 24.39 -3.43 5.24
N VAL A 339 23.48 -4.40 5.37
CA VAL A 339 23.82 -5.81 5.68
C VAL A 339 24.59 -6.42 4.52
N LEU A 340 24.17 -6.20 3.28
CA LEU A 340 24.88 -6.69 2.09
C LEU A 340 26.30 -6.14 2.04
N GLU A 341 26.48 -4.84 2.26
CA GLU A 341 27.78 -4.20 2.31
C GLU A 341 28.65 -4.79 3.42
N ALA A 342 28.12 -4.94 4.63
CA ALA A 342 28.88 -5.51 5.74
C ALA A 342 29.34 -6.94 5.44
N CYS A 343 28.51 -7.76 4.81
CA CYS A 343 28.86 -9.12 4.39
C CYS A 343 29.94 -9.14 3.31
N LEU A 344 29.81 -8.30 2.28
CA LEU A 344 30.74 -8.30 1.15
C LEU A 344 32.08 -7.65 1.49
N SER A 345 32.08 -6.54 2.22
CA SER A 345 33.29 -5.85 2.67
C SER A 345 33.98 -6.55 3.83
N ARG A 346 33.28 -7.44 4.55
CA ARG A 346 33.70 -8.04 5.83
C ARG A 346 33.94 -7.00 6.93
N ARG A 347 33.21 -5.90 6.88
CA ARG A 347 33.30 -4.78 7.83
C ARG A 347 31.90 -4.36 8.24
N ALA A 348 31.65 -4.25 9.53
CA ALA A 348 30.36 -3.85 10.06
C ALA A 348 30.35 -2.41 10.61
N ASP A 349 31.38 -1.61 10.33
CA ASP A 349 31.52 -0.25 10.84
C ASP A 349 30.32 0.63 10.45
N LEU A 350 29.96 0.65 9.15
CA LEU A 350 28.86 1.46 8.65
C LEU A 350 27.50 1.01 9.24
N LEU A 351 27.26 -0.30 9.25
CA LEU A 351 26.04 -0.87 9.86
C LEU A 351 25.95 -0.54 11.35
N ASN A 352 27.07 -0.67 12.10
CA ASN A 352 27.11 -0.34 13.52
C ASN A 352 26.89 1.16 13.77
N ASP A 353 27.53 2.03 12.99
CA ASP A 353 27.36 3.47 13.10
C ASP A 353 25.89 3.88 12.83
N TRP A 354 25.24 3.24 11.86
CA TRP A 354 23.84 3.46 11.58
C TRP A 354 22.94 2.96 12.74
N LEU A 355 23.21 1.76 13.28
CA LEU A 355 22.46 1.20 14.41
C LEU A 355 22.58 2.06 15.68
N THR A 356 23.69 2.74 15.91
CA THR A 356 23.84 3.65 17.08
C THR A 356 22.98 4.91 16.96
N ARG A 357 22.54 5.24 15.75
CA ARG A 357 21.66 6.40 15.47
C ARG A 357 20.20 5.99 15.30
N TRP A 358 19.81 4.80 15.81
CA TRP A 358 18.46 4.29 15.70
C TRP A 358 17.39 5.32 16.11
N PRO A 359 16.38 5.59 15.28
CA PRO A 359 15.40 6.63 15.54
C PRO A 359 14.55 6.28 16.77
N GLN A 360 14.22 7.30 17.55
CA GLN A 360 13.21 7.20 18.59
C GLN A 360 11.84 7.31 17.94
N LEU A 361 11.14 6.19 17.82
CA LEU A 361 9.83 6.12 17.21
C LEU A 361 8.72 6.24 18.26
N PRO A 362 7.55 6.81 17.91
CA PRO A 362 6.37 6.82 18.78
C PRO A 362 5.95 5.40 19.19
N GLN A 363 5.23 5.29 20.29
CA GLN A 363 4.64 4.01 20.69
C GLN A 363 3.72 3.48 19.61
N GLN A 364 3.69 2.15 19.46
CA GLN A 364 2.90 1.45 18.44
C GLN A 364 3.30 1.78 16.98
N THR A 365 4.50 2.31 16.77
CA THR A 365 5.13 2.39 15.45
C THR A 365 6.44 1.63 15.45
N GLY A 366 6.93 1.25 14.26
CA GLY A 366 8.16 0.50 14.14
C GLY A 366 8.64 0.36 12.69
N LEU A 367 9.71 -0.39 12.53
CA LEU A 367 10.25 -0.71 11.22
C LEU A 367 10.05 -2.20 10.90
N LEU A 368 9.55 -2.49 9.70
CA LEU A 368 9.52 -3.83 9.15
C LEU A 368 10.93 -4.17 8.61
N ASN A 369 11.68 -4.93 9.38
CA ASN A 369 13.04 -5.35 9.02
C ASN A 369 12.99 -6.47 8.00
N PHE A 370 13.83 -6.36 6.97
CA PHE A 370 13.98 -7.40 5.95
C PHE A 370 15.42 -7.36 5.40
N THR A 371 15.85 -8.43 4.75
CA THR A 371 17.14 -8.51 4.07
C THR A 371 17.02 -8.77 2.58
N ALA A 372 15.84 -9.22 2.14
CA ALA A 372 15.47 -9.41 0.75
C ALA A 372 13.96 -9.33 0.61
N CYS A 373 13.49 -8.87 -0.54
CA CYS A 373 12.10 -8.89 -0.95
C CYS A 373 12.01 -9.12 -2.48
N HIS A 374 10.83 -9.00 -3.05
CA HIS A 374 10.57 -9.18 -4.47
C HIS A 374 11.18 -8.09 -5.37
N ASP A 375 11.44 -6.88 -4.82
CA ASP A 375 11.96 -5.72 -5.57
C ASP A 375 13.47 -5.69 -5.73
N GLY A 376 14.18 -6.62 -5.07
CA GLY A 376 15.64 -6.53 -4.95
C GLY A 376 16.07 -5.53 -3.86
N ILE A 377 17.29 -5.00 -3.96
CA ILE A 377 17.87 -4.12 -2.94
C ILE A 377 17.96 -2.69 -3.48
N GLY A 378 17.16 -1.78 -2.91
CA GLY A 378 17.19 -0.36 -3.25
C GLY A 378 18.45 0.33 -2.71
N LEU A 379 18.99 1.27 -3.47
CA LEU A 379 20.21 2.01 -3.10
C LEU A 379 19.94 3.44 -2.64
N ARG A 380 18.78 4.02 -2.95
CA ARG A 380 18.39 5.36 -2.47
C ARG A 380 18.44 5.52 -0.95
N PRO A 381 18.09 4.52 -0.15
CA PRO A 381 18.19 4.60 1.31
C PRO A 381 19.61 4.78 1.83
N LEU A 382 20.63 4.54 1.00
CA LEU A 382 22.04 4.80 1.34
C LEU A 382 22.48 6.25 1.11
N GLU A 383 21.65 7.08 0.49
CA GLU A 383 21.95 8.50 0.29
C GLU A 383 22.15 9.18 1.66
N GLY A 384 23.33 9.80 1.83
CA GLY A 384 23.76 10.38 3.09
C GLY A 384 24.30 9.40 4.16
N LEU A 385 24.17 8.08 3.94
CA LEU A 385 24.69 7.05 4.82
C LEU A 385 26.03 6.47 4.31
N MET A 386 26.22 6.34 3.02
CA MET A 386 27.38 5.73 2.40
C MET A 386 28.02 6.71 1.41
N ASP A 387 29.36 6.81 1.45
CA ASP A 387 30.09 7.59 0.46
C ASP A 387 30.10 6.88 -0.92
N SER A 388 30.25 7.69 -1.99
CA SER A 388 30.20 7.20 -3.37
C SER A 388 31.30 6.21 -3.73
N GLY A 389 32.48 6.31 -3.10
CA GLY A 389 33.56 5.36 -3.32
C GLY A 389 33.23 3.97 -2.76
N ARG A 390 32.66 3.92 -1.57
CA ARG A 390 32.23 2.68 -0.93
C ARG A 390 31.02 2.06 -1.66
N LEU A 391 30.08 2.89 -2.13
CA LEU A 391 28.98 2.44 -2.96
C LEU A 391 29.48 1.80 -4.26
N LEU A 392 30.41 2.45 -4.96
CA LEU A 392 30.98 1.89 -6.18
C LEU A 392 31.66 0.53 -5.94
N GLN A 393 32.39 0.38 -4.83
CA GLN A 393 33.00 -0.91 -4.45
C GLN A 393 31.94 -1.99 -4.19
N LEU A 394 30.85 -1.64 -3.52
CA LEU A 394 29.72 -2.54 -3.28
C LEU A 394 29.13 -3.03 -4.60
N LEU A 395 28.84 -2.11 -5.53
CA LEU A 395 28.27 -2.45 -6.84
C LEU A 395 29.19 -3.36 -7.64
N GLN A 396 30.48 -3.02 -7.72
CA GLN A 396 31.48 -3.86 -8.41
C GLN A 396 31.54 -5.29 -7.81
N GLN A 397 31.45 -5.41 -6.49
CA GLN A 397 31.44 -6.72 -5.84
C GLN A 397 30.15 -7.51 -6.12
N CYS A 398 29.00 -6.83 -6.24
CA CYS A 398 27.74 -7.45 -6.64
C CYS A 398 27.82 -7.97 -8.08
N GLU A 399 28.26 -7.14 -9.03
CA GLU A 399 28.41 -7.53 -10.43
C GLU A 399 29.39 -8.69 -10.64
N GLN A 400 30.53 -8.68 -9.94
CA GLN A 400 31.50 -9.78 -9.98
C GLN A 400 30.92 -11.12 -9.50
N ARG A 401 29.81 -11.09 -8.75
CA ARG A 401 29.08 -12.28 -8.27
C ARG A 401 27.84 -12.59 -9.10
N GLY A 402 27.65 -11.92 -10.24
CA GLY A 402 26.51 -12.11 -11.13
C GLY A 402 25.28 -11.30 -10.76
N GLY A 403 25.40 -10.35 -9.83
CA GLY A 403 24.32 -9.39 -9.54
C GLY A 403 24.08 -8.45 -10.71
N LEU A 404 22.85 -8.01 -10.87
CA LEU A 404 22.45 -7.00 -11.86
C LEU A 404 22.25 -5.67 -11.16
N VAL A 405 22.76 -4.59 -11.76
CA VAL A 405 22.58 -3.22 -11.28
C VAL A 405 21.69 -2.47 -12.25
N SER A 406 20.58 -1.96 -11.75
CA SER A 406 19.70 -1.06 -12.52
C SER A 406 20.10 0.40 -12.27
N HIS A 407 19.91 1.24 -13.28
CA HIS A 407 20.22 2.66 -13.22
C HIS A 407 18.95 3.48 -13.41
N ARG A 408 18.85 4.60 -12.68
CA ARG A 408 17.83 5.62 -12.88
C ARG A 408 18.45 6.85 -13.51
N ARG A 409 17.65 7.60 -14.27
CA ARG A 409 18.10 8.84 -14.90
C ARG A 409 17.66 10.03 -14.05
N LEU A 410 18.61 10.89 -13.70
CA LEU A 410 18.33 12.15 -13.01
C LEU A 410 17.83 13.22 -13.99
N ALA A 411 17.30 14.35 -13.47
CA ALA A 411 16.77 15.45 -14.27
C ALA A 411 17.85 16.09 -15.18
N ASP A 412 19.11 16.08 -14.76
CA ASP A 412 20.25 16.56 -15.54
C ASP A 412 20.75 15.56 -16.60
N GLY A 413 20.10 14.40 -16.70
CA GLY A 413 20.41 13.34 -17.65
C GLY A 413 21.50 12.36 -17.18
N LEU A 414 22.06 12.54 -15.98
CA LEU A 414 23.01 11.62 -15.40
C LEU A 414 22.32 10.29 -15.01
N GLU A 415 22.94 9.17 -15.33
CA GLU A 415 22.50 7.85 -14.89
C GLU A 415 23.20 7.48 -13.60
N VAL A 416 22.40 7.16 -12.56
CA VAL A 416 22.87 6.72 -11.25
C VAL A 416 22.24 5.37 -10.89
N PRO A 417 22.95 4.51 -10.18
CA PRO A 417 22.43 3.22 -9.73
C PRO A 417 21.32 3.37 -8.69
#